data_7242daa2c9fd669c4df9eae3a848bf8c
#
_entry.id   7242daa2c9fd669c4df9eae3a848bf8c
#
_cell.length_a   1.000
_cell.length_b   1.000
_cell.length_c   1.000
_cell.angle_alpha   90.00
_cell.angle_beta   90.00
_cell.angle_gamma   90.00
#
_symmetry.space_group_name_H-M   'P 1'
#
loop_
_entity.id
_entity.type
_entity.pdbx_description
1 polymer ?
#
loop_
_entity_poly.entity_id
_entity_poly.type
_entity_poly.pdbx_seq_one_letter_code
_entity_poly.pdbx_strand_id
1 'polypeptide(L)'
;MTKKKLLQIRKRLFTDFSYYAKNALKIRTKSGEIKPLVLNSAQIILQDAIDKQMKAEGKVRIVILKARQQGISTHVGGYFYFGASQRKAQKCMVVTHSADSTRALFDMTKRYHENCPQLLKPHTKYSSRKELSFDVLDSSYV
;
A
#
# COMPACT_ATOMS: atom_id res chain seq x y z
N MET A 1 8.64 -2.28 27.34
CA MET A 1 7.60 -2.96 26.50
C MET A 1 7.89 -4.45 26.49
N THR A 2 6.91 -5.31 26.81
CA THR A 2 7.10 -6.77 26.89
C THR A 2 7.31 -7.40 25.51
N LYS A 3 8.17 -8.43 25.42
CA LYS A 3 8.44 -9.20 24.18
C LYS A 3 7.15 -9.68 23.49
N LYS A 4 6.14 -10.09 24.27
CA LYS A 4 4.82 -10.49 23.79
C LYS A 4 4.08 -9.35 23.07
N LYS A 5 4.13 -8.13 23.60
CA LYS A 5 3.50 -6.94 22.99
C LYS A 5 4.17 -6.55 21.67
N LEU A 6 5.50 -6.65 21.60
CA LEU A 6 6.27 -6.42 20.35
C LEU A 6 5.88 -7.41 19.25
N LEU A 7 5.75 -8.69 19.59
CA LEU A 7 5.33 -9.73 18.64
C LEU A 7 3.90 -9.49 18.13
N GLN A 8 2.98 -9.05 18.97
CA GLN A 8 1.61 -8.71 18.57
C GLN A 8 1.59 -7.51 17.61
N ILE A 9 2.35 -6.44 17.89
CA ILE A 9 2.47 -5.28 17.02
C ILE A 9 3.05 -5.68 15.66
N ARG A 10 4.12 -6.48 15.66
CA ARG A 10 4.74 -6.98 14.44
C ARG A 10 3.76 -7.81 13.61
N LYS A 11 3.07 -8.77 14.23
CA LYS A 11 2.05 -9.57 13.55
C LYS A 11 0.98 -8.68 12.92
N ARG A 12 0.49 -7.68 13.66
CA ARG A 12 -0.53 -6.77 13.17
C ARG A 12 -0.07 -5.91 12.00
N LEU A 13 1.18 -5.45 12.00
CA LEU A 13 1.78 -4.70 10.88
C LEU A 13 1.85 -5.54 9.58
N PHE A 14 1.91 -6.86 9.67
CA PHE A 14 1.97 -7.75 8.51
C PHE A 14 0.61 -8.28 8.05
N THR A 15 -0.41 -8.25 8.89
CA THR A 15 -1.72 -8.88 8.61
C THR A 15 -2.87 -7.90 8.49
N ASP A 16 -2.77 -6.72 9.09
CA ASP A 16 -3.82 -5.69 9.13
C ASP A 16 -3.38 -4.47 8.31
N PHE A 17 -3.91 -4.35 7.10
CA PHE A 17 -3.55 -3.25 6.21
C PHE A 17 -3.93 -1.88 6.80
N SER A 18 -5.09 -1.75 7.44
CA SER A 18 -5.51 -0.48 8.04
C SER A 18 -4.53 -0.01 9.13
N TYR A 19 -4.05 -0.95 9.93
CA TYR A 19 -3.04 -0.68 10.95
C TYR A 19 -1.68 -0.32 10.33
N TYR A 20 -1.26 -1.06 9.29
CA TYR A 20 -0.04 -0.76 8.55
C TYR A 20 -0.11 0.63 7.89
N ALA A 21 -1.20 0.94 7.20
CA ALA A 21 -1.39 2.21 6.51
C ALA A 21 -1.25 3.41 7.46
N LYS A 22 -1.91 3.35 8.60
CA LYS A 22 -1.82 4.41 9.62
C LYS A 22 -0.39 4.61 10.16
N ASN A 23 0.39 3.53 10.31
CA ASN A 23 1.71 3.59 10.93
C ASN A 23 2.87 3.72 9.94
N ALA A 24 2.72 3.26 8.71
CA ALA A 24 3.81 3.19 7.74
C ALA A 24 3.60 4.04 6.48
N LEU A 25 2.36 4.30 6.07
CA LEU A 25 2.09 5.04 4.84
C LEU A 25 1.82 6.52 5.12
N LYS A 26 2.42 7.38 4.31
CA LYS A 26 2.21 8.83 4.36
C LYS A 26 1.60 9.32 3.05
N ILE A 27 0.60 10.16 3.16
CA ILE A 27 -0.04 10.84 2.04
C ILE A 27 0.24 12.33 2.09
N ARG A 28 0.20 12.95 0.93
CA ARG A 28 0.21 14.41 0.82
C ARG A 28 -1.22 14.92 0.67
N THR A 29 -1.64 15.80 1.55
CA THR A 29 -2.95 16.46 1.47
C THR A 29 -2.98 17.53 0.39
N LYS A 30 -4.17 18.02 0.06
CA LYS A 30 -4.34 19.16 -0.88
C LYS A 30 -3.62 20.42 -0.39
N SER A 31 -3.50 20.61 0.91
CA SER A 31 -2.74 21.70 1.53
C SER A 31 -1.22 21.51 1.52
N GLY A 32 -0.73 20.37 1.03
CA GLY A 32 0.70 20.04 0.95
C GLY A 32 1.27 19.35 2.19
N GLU A 33 0.49 19.18 3.25
CA GLU A 33 0.92 18.50 4.47
C GLU A 33 1.11 16.99 4.25
N ILE A 34 2.10 16.41 4.90
CA ILE A 34 2.33 14.97 4.93
C ILE A 34 1.67 14.40 6.18
N LYS A 35 0.69 13.51 5.99
CA LYS A 35 -0.09 12.88 7.06
C LYS A 35 -0.10 11.35 6.93
N PRO A 36 -0.30 10.61 8.04
CA PRO A 36 -0.56 9.18 7.98
C PRO A 36 -1.80 8.87 7.12
N LEU A 37 -1.76 7.73 6.42
CA LEU A 37 -2.93 7.23 5.71
C LEU A 37 -3.90 6.59 6.70
N VAL A 38 -4.89 7.36 7.13
CA VAL A 38 -6.04 6.85 7.89
C VAL A 38 -7.19 6.63 6.92
N LEU A 39 -7.71 5.40 6.86
CA LEU A 39 -8.75 5.05 5.90
C LEU A 39 -10.04 5.83 6.17
N ASN A 40 -10.62 6.40 5.12
CA ASN A 40 -11.95 6.99 5.16
C ASN A 40 -13.05 5.92 4.98
N SER A 41 -14.32 6.31 5.08
CA SER A 41 -15.46 5.40 5.00
C SER A 41 -15.48 4.56 3.73
N ALA A 42 -15.21 5.16 2.56
CA ALA A 42 -15.18 4.46 1.28
C ALA A 42 -14.02 3.45 1.20
N GLN A 43 -12.87 3.81 1.73
CA GLN A 43 -11.71 2.94 1.80
C GLN A 43 -11.90 1.78 2.78
N ILE A 44 -12.60 2.01 3.90
CA ILE A 44 -12.96 0.96 4.87
C ILE A 44 -13.89 -0.07 4.22
N ILE A 45 -14.92 0.39 3.50
CA ILE A 45 -15.83 -0.50 2.77
C ILE A 45 -15.06 -1.38 1.77
N LEU A 46 -14.15 -0.78 1.01
CA LEU A 46 -13.30 -1.52 0.07
C LEU A 46 -12.40 -2.52 0.79
N GLN A 47 -11.77 -2.12 1.90
CA GLN A 47 -10.89 -3.02 2.67
C GLN A 47 -11.67 -4.20 3.25
N ASP A 48 -12.85 -3.98 3.78
CA ASP A 48 -13.72 -5.05 4.28
C ASP A 48 -14.11 -6.03 3.16
N ALA A 49 -14.38 -5.55 1.95
CA ALA A 49 -14.67 -6.39 0.81
C ALA A 49 -13.43 -7.23 0.39
N ILE A 50 -12.25 -6.63 0.39
CA ILE A 50 -10.97 -7.32 0.12
C ILE A 50 -10.75 -8.43 1.16
N ASP A 51 -10.86 -8.10 2.44
CA ASP A 51 -10.58 -9.04 3.54
C ASP A 51 -11.56 -10.22 3.53
N LYS A 52 -12.85 -9.96 3.30
CA LYS A 52 -13.88 -11.00 3.16
C LYS A 52 -13.60 -11.93 2.01
N GLN A 53 -13.29 -11.40 0.83
CA GLN A 53 -13.04 -12.21 -0.36
C GLN A 53 -11.73 -12.99 -0.23
N MET A 54 -10.68 -12.38 0.31
CA MET A 54 -9.42 -13.06 0.57
C MET A 54 -9.59 -14.22 1.55
N LYS A 55 -10.38 -14.04 2.61
CA LYS A 55 -10.67 -15.09 3.60
C LYS A 55 -11.51 -16.23 3.02
N ALA A 56 -12.48 -15.90 2.16
CA ALA A 56 -13.39 -16.90 1.58
C ALA A 56 -12.76 -17.68 0.42
N GLU A 57 -11.99 -17.02 -0.44
CA GLU A 57 -11.53 -17.56 -1.72
C GLU A 57 -10.01 -17.60 -1.88
N GLY A 58 -9.24 -16.96 -0.98
CA GLY A 58 -7.78 -16.83 -1.08
C GLY A 58 -7.29 -15.91 -2.22
N LYS A 59 -8.22 -15.25 -2.90
CA LYS A 59 -7.95 -14.31 -4.02
C LYS A 59 -9.01 -13.21 -4.01
N VAL A 60 -8.66 -12.08 -4.62
CA VAL A 60 -9.55 -10.90 -4.70
C VAL A 60 -9.77 -10.51 -6.15
N ARG A 61 -11.04 -10.34 -6.54
CA ARG A 61 -11.45 -9.79 -7.83
C ARG A 61 -12.59 -8.81 -7.59
N ILE A 62 -12.31 -7.52 -7.73
CA ILE A 62 -13.26 -6.45 -7.42
C ILE A 62 -13.35 -5.49 -8.58
N VAL A 63 -14.58 -5.14 -8.95
CA VAL A 63 -14.89 -4.01 -9.84
C VAL A 63 -15.43 -2.87 -8.97
N ILE A 64 -14.86 -1.69 -9.10
CA ILE A 64 -15.20 -0.54 -8.26
C ILE A 64 -15.82 0.54 -9.11
N LEU A 65 -17.12 0.79 -8.91
CA LEU A 65 -17.80 1.96 -9.43
C LEU A 65 -17.81 3.05 -8.35
N LYS A 66 -17.22 4.18 -8.62
CA LYS A 66 -17.04 5.25 -7.62
C LYS A 66 -17.13 6.64 -8.23
N ALA A 67 -17.49 7.62 -7.42
CA ALA A 67 -17.31 9.03 -7.72
C ALA A 67 -15.81 9.43 -7.71
N ARG A 68 -15.49 10.60 -8.23
CA ARG A 68 -14.16 11.17 -8.15
C ARG A 68 -13.76 11.49 -6.69
N GLN A 69 -12.46 11.49 -6.42
CA GLN A 69 -11.86 11.96 -5.15
C GLN A 69 -12.27 11.17 -3.88
N GLN A 70 -12.67 9.91 -4.03
CA GLN A 70 -12.99 9.03 -2.89
C GLN A 70 -11.75 8.39 -2.22
N GLY A 71 -10.55 8.70 -2.72
CA GLY A 71 -9.30 8.14 -2.18
C GLY A 71 -9.06 6.67 -2.52
N ILE A 72 -9.83 6.07 -3.40
CA ILE A 72 -9.71 4.66 -3.77
C ILE A 72 -8.35 4.34 -4.40
N SER A 73 -7.86 5.18 -5.33
CA SER A 73 -6.53 4.98 -5.93
C SER A 73 -5.42 5.05 -4.90
N THR A 74 -5.55 5.93 -3.90
CA THR A 74 -4.64 6.03 -2.76
C THR A 74 -4.64 4.74 -1.94
N HIS A 75 -5.81 4.19 -1.65
CA HIS A 75 -5.97 2.92 -0.94
C HIS A 75 -5.35 1.76 -1.72
N VAL A 76 -5.73 1.57 -2.99
CA VAL A 76 -5.24 0.47 -3.82
C VAL A 76 -3.73 0.54 -4.02
N GLY A 77 -3.18 1.74 -4.31
CA GLY A 77 -1.73 1.94 -4.40
C GLY A 77 -1.01 1.61 -3.09
N GLY A 78 -1.55 2.01 -1.96
CA GLY A 78 -1.02 1.66 -0.63
C GLY A 78 -1.10 0.17 -0.33
N TYR A 79 -2.21 -0.49 -0.69
CA TYR A 79 -2.41 -1.91 -0.50
C TYR A 79 -1.42 -2.76 -1.34
N PHE A 80 -1.21 -2.37 -2.60
CA PHE A 80 -0.21 -3.03 -3.45
C PHE A 80 1.22 -2.78 -2.98
N TYR A 81 1.52 -1.56 -2.55
CA TYR A 81 2.82 -1.27 -1.93
C TYR A 81 3.03 -2.10 -0.65
N PHE A 82 2.02 -2.23 0.20
CA PHE A 82 2.05 -3.10 1.37
C PHE A 82 2.37 -4.55 0.99
N GLY A 83 1.71 -5.09 -0.05
CA GLY A 83 2.00 -6.42 -0.57
C GLY A 83 3.45 -6.56 -1.04
N ALA A 84 3.90 -5.67 -1.92
CA ALA A 84 5.25 -5.71 -2.50
C ALA A 84 6.36 -5.46 -1.48
N SER A 85 6.13 -4.58 -0.49
CA SER A 85 7.16 -4.18 0.49
C SER A 85 7.26 -5.08 1.71
N GLN A 86 6.24 -5.88 2.01
CA GLN A 86 6.18 -6.70 3.22
C GLN A 86 6.12 -8.21 2.96
N ARG A 87 5.91 -8.64 1.73
CA ARG A 87 5.76 -10.05 1.36
C ARG A 87 6.74 -10.44 0.26
N LYS A 88 7.16 -11.72 0.29
CA LYS A 88 8.04 -12.28 -0.75
C LYS A 88 7.26 -12.61 -2.02
N ALA A 89 7.94 -12.54 -3.16
CA ALA A 89 7.45 -12.94 -4.47
C ALA A 89 6.14 -12.26 -4.92
N GLN A 90 5.94 -10.99 -4.52
CA GLN A 90 4.77 -10.22 -4.92
C GLN A 90 5.13 -9.30 -6.08
N LYS A 91 4.45 -9.48 -7.20
CA LYS A 91 4.58 -8.61 -8.39
C LYS A 91 3.29 -7.82 -8.55
N CYS A 92 3.35 -6.53 -8.30
CA CYS A 92 2.23 -5.62 -8.42
C CYS A 92 2.37 -4.78 -9.68
N MET A 93 1.30 -4.70 -10.47
CA MET A 93 1.24 -3.89 -11.66
C MET A 93 0.02 -2.98 -11.62
N VAL A 94 0.20 -1.71 -11.93
CA VAL A 94 -0.87 -0.73 -12.09
C VAL A 94 -0.90 -0.25 -13.53
N VAL A 95 -2.04 -0.39 -14.18
CA VAL A 95 -2.27 0.06 -15.56
C VAL A 95 -3.30 1.17 -15.56
N THR A 96 -3.03 2.25 -16.27
CA THR A 96 -3.92 3.39 -16.42
C THR A 96 -4.13 3.73 -17.89
N HIS A 97 -5.10 4.61 -18.16
CA HIS A 97 -5.45 5.07 -19.50
C HIS A 97 -4.48 6.13 -20.09
N SER A 98 -3.59 6.72 -19.26
CA SER A 98 -2.67 7.76 -19.71
C SER A 98 -1.35 7.73 -18.95
N ALA A 99 -0.28 8.20 -19.61
CA ALA A 99 1.05 8.29 -18.99
C ALA A 99 1.08 9.23 -17.77
N ASP A 100 0.31 10.32 -17.80
CA ASP A 100 0.25 11.28 -16.69
C ASP A 100 -0.44 10.67 -15.47
N SER A 101 -1.52 9.92 -15.67
CA SER A 101 -2.20 9.19 -14.61
C SER A 101 -1.28 8.12 -13.99
N THR A 102 -0.53 7.40 -14.83
CA THR A 102 0.47 6.43 -14.37
C THR A 102 1.53 7.10 -13.51
N ARG A 103 2.07 8.22 -13.98
CA ARG A 103 3.10 8.98 -13.25
C ARG A 103 2.59 9.45 -11.90
N ALA A 104 1.39 10.04 -11.85
CA ALA A 104 0.78 10.53 -10.61
C ALA A 104 0.59 9.41 -9.55
N LEU A 105 0.12 8.23 -9.98
CA LEU A 105 -0.03 7.08 -9.09
C LEU A 105 1.32 6.53 -8.64
N PHE A 106 2.31 6.50 -9.52
CA PHE A 106 3.64 6.02 -9.17
C PHE A 106 4.37 6.97 -8.22
N ASP A 107 4.26 8.27 -8.39
CA ASP A 107 4.82 9.29 -7.48
C ASP A 107 4.21 9.16 -6.08
N MET A 108 2.94 8.81 -5.98
CA MET A 108 2.29 8.51 -4.71
C MET A 108 2.92 7.28 -4.04
N THR A 109 3.18 6.22 -4.81
CA THR A 109 3.83 5.00 -4.30
C THR A 109 5.27 5.25 -3.88
N LYS A 110 6.02 6.04 -4.64
CA LYS A 110 7.36 6.49 -4.23
C LYS A 110 7.33 7.23 -2.89
N ARG A 111 6.34 8.09 -2.68
CA ARG A 111 6.17 8.79 -1.40
C ARG A 111 5.91 7.80 -0.26
N TYR A 112 5.15 6.74 -0.48
CA TYR A 112 5.01 5.68 0.54
C TYR A 112 6.36 5.07 0.89
N HIS A 113 7.16 4.74 -0.12
CA HIS A 113 8.48 4.16 0.10
C HIS A 113 9.46 5.12 0.78
N GLU A 114 9.51 6.37 0.36
CA GLU A 114 10.40 7.39 0.93
C GLU A 114 10.11 7.67 2.40
N ASN A 115 8.83 7.70 2.78
CA ASN A 115 8.37 7.98 4.14
C ASN A 115 8.12 6.71 4.98
N CYS A 116 8.40 5.53 4.45
CA CYS A 116 8.26 4.29 5.20
C CYS A 116 9.25 4.26 6.37
N PRO A 117 8.81 3.88 7.59
CA PRO A 117 9.72 3.71 8.71
C PRO A 117 10.86 2.74 8.37
N GLN A 118 12.07 3.09 8.77
CA GLN A 118 13.29 2.33 8.42
C GLN A 118 13.20 0.84 8.78
N LEU A 119 12.54 0.50 9.89
CA LEU A 119 12.35 -0.88 10.33
C LEU A 119 11.43 -1.71 9.41
N LEU A 120 10.57 -1.05 8.63
CA LEU A 120 9.62 -1.67 7.72
C LEU A 120 10.01 -1.48 6.25
N LYS A 121 11.00 -0.65 5.98
CA LYS A 121 11.42 -0.29 4.63
C LYS A 121 12.27 -1.40 4.02
N PRO A 122 11.83 -2.03 2.92
CA PRO A 122 12.63 -3.03 2.26
C PRO A 122 13.83 -2.40 1.57
N HIS A 123 14.91 -3.16 1.43
CA HIS A 123 16.04 -2.76 0.61
C HIS A 123 15.65 -2.68 -0.86
N THR A 124 15.96 -1.56 -1.50
CA THR A 124 15.62 -1.31 -2.89
C THR A 124 16.76 -1.76 -3.79
N LYS A 125 16.50 -2.75 -4.66
CA LYS A 125 17.43 -3.19 -5.69
C LYS A 125 17.47 -2.18 -6.85
N TYR A 126 16.29 -1.76 -7.27
CA TYR A 126 16.13 -0.87 -8.41
C TYR A 126 14.97 0.10 -8.16
N SER A 127 15.20 1.37 -8.49
CA SER A 127 14.19 2.41 -8.43
C SER A 127 14.30 3.29 -9.67
N SER A 128 13.28 3.29 -10.50
CA SER A 128 13.18 4.12 -11.68
C SER A 128 11.97 5.05 -11.62
N ARG A 129 11.63 5.66 -12.75
CA ARG A 129 10.39 6.45 -12.87
C ARG A 129 9.12 5.60 -12.99
N LYS A 130 9.25 4.28 -13.17
CA LYS A 130 8.12 3.37 -13.44
C LYS A 130 8.15 2.09 -12.61
N GLU A 131 9.23 1.85 -11.86
CA GLU A 131 9.41 0.60 -11.14
C GLU A 131 10.15 0.79 -9.82
N LEU A 132 9.68 0.09 -8.79
CA LEU A 132 10.37 -0.19 -7.53
C LEU A 132 10.56 -1.69 -7.42
N SER A 133 11.79 -2.16 -7.26
CA SER A 133 12.13 -3.57 -7.09
C SER A 133 12.90 -3.79 -5.79
N PHE A 134 12.55 -4.86 -5.08
CA PHE A 134 13.12 -5.21 -3.78
C PHE A 134 13.80 -6.58 -3.88
N ASP A 135 15.12 -6.61 -3.69
CA ASP A 135 15.97 -7.81 -3.91
C ASP A 135 15.70 -8.92 -2.89
N VAL A 136 15.75 -8.59 -1.60
CA VAL A 136 15.58 -9.58 -0.52
C VAL A 136 14.18 -10.23 -0.56
N LEU A 137 13.18 -9.52 -1.04
CA LEU A 137 11.80 -9.99 -1.13
C LEU A 137 11.47 -10.64 -2.48
N ASP A 138 12.31 -10.48 -3.50
CA ASP A 138 12.01 -10.85 -4.90
C ASP A 138 10.63 -10.32 -5.32
N SER A 139 10.36 -9.07 -5.03
CA SER A 139 9.08 -8.41 -5.27
C SER A 139 9.25 -7.09 -6.01
N SER A 140 8.21 -6.65 -6.70
CA SER A 140 8.22 -5.41 -7.45
C SER A 140 6.86 -4.72 -7.49
N TYR A 141 6.91 -3.40 -7.69
CA TYR A 141 5.77 -2.54 -7.97
C TYR A 141 6.05 -1.77 -9.28
N VAL A 142 5.22 -1.99 -10.28
CA VAL A 142 5.35 -1.43 -11.63
C VAL A 142 4.13 -0.60 -12.01
#